data_05b13afef02ee56d8c49cf94d7960d9c
#
_entry.id   05b13afef02ee56d8c49cf94d7960d9c
#
_cell.length_a   1.000
_cell.length_b   1.000
_cell.length_c   1.000
_cell.angle_alpha   90.00
_cell.angle_beta   90.00
_cell.angle_gamma   90.00
#
_symmetry.space_group_name_H-M   'P 1'
#
loop_
_entity.id
_entity.type
_entity.pdbx_description
1 polymer ?
#
loop_
_entity_poly.entity_id
_entity_poly.type
_entity_poly.pdbx_seq_one_letter_code
_entity_poly.pdbx_strand_id
1 'polypeptide(L)'
;MHDDVHHEAWRDRVAPELLDAVRQGKIPEVLRWLEDGLPADWQDTEGCSLIFLAAYHRRWAVIDGLLAHGASVDLPDRRGWTPLFWAAFNGHADIVSFLIGRGANPDVRNEDGEWPLFWAVYKGHTAVVRHLLIGGAKRNQIDADGHDELWLAKNLGRQDIVAILEGPRGPRPNRALRGTSDEGI
;
A
#
# COMPACT_ATOMS: atom_id res chain seq x y z
N MET A 1 -22.53 -1.95 -21.37
CA MET A 1 -22.30 -0.67 -22.07
C MET A 1 -23.08 0.46 -21.39
N HIS A 2 -23.06 0.54 -20.04
CA HIS A 2 -23.83 1.57 -19.29
C HIS A 2 -23.04 2.16 -18.10
N ASP A 3 -21.81 1.71 -17.84
CA ASP A 3 -21.04 2.12 -16.67
C ASP A 3 -20.06 3.30 -16.91
N ASP A 4 -19.73 3.61 -18.16
CA ASP A 4 -18.72 4.65 -18.47
C ASP A 4 -19.23 6.11 -18.33
N VAL A 5 -20.53 6.33 -18.43
CA VAL A 5 -21.09 7.71 -18.43
C VAL A 5 -21.11 8.34 -17.04
N HIS A 6 -21.18 7.51 -15.98
CA HIS A 6 -21.15 7.99 -14.60
C HIS A 6 -19.73 8.32 -14.13
N HIS A 7 -18.70 7.65 -14.64
CA HIS A 7 -17.31 7.89 -14.27
C HIS A 7 -16.79 9.27 -14.70
N GLU A 8 -17.24 9.78 -15.87
CA GLU A 8 -16.84 11.12 -16.34
C GLU A 8 -17.53 12.25 -15.58
N ALA A 9 -18.79 12.06 -15.15
CA ALA A 9 -19.54 13.08 -14.41
C ALA A 9 -18.94 13.43 -13.04
N TRP A 10 -18.18 12.50 -12.44
CA TRP A 10 -17.53 12.72 -11.13
C TRP A 10 -16.18 13.42 -11.26
N ARG A 11 -15.46 13.23 -12.38
CA ARG A 11 -14.11 13.82 -12.59
C ARG A 11 -14.10 15.35 -12.53
N ASP A 12 -15.13 15.99 -13.07
CA ASP A 12 -15.19 17.45 -13.18
C ASP A 12 -15.86 18.12 -11.98
N ARG A 13 -16.71 17.40 -11.23
CA ARG A 13 -17.51 17.95 -10.12
C ARG A 13 -16.91 17.75 -8.74
N VAL A 14 -16.12 16.71 -8.54
CA VAL A 14 -15.83 16.13 -7.21
C VAL A 14 -14.43 16.45 -6.72
N ALA A 15 -13.49 16.75 -7.61
CA ALA A 15 -12.07 16.69 -7.27
C ALA A 15 -11.60 17.58 -6.10
N PRO A 16 -11.88 18.87 -5.98
CA PRO A 16 -11.27 19.70 -4.93
C PRO A 16 -11.83 19.40 -3.54
N GLU A 17 -13.15 19.33 -3.40
CA GLU A 17 -13.83 19.22 -2.10
C GLU A 17 -13.63 17.86 -1.45
N LEU A 18 -13.73 16.77 -2.24
CA LEU A 18 -13.46 15.42 -1.76
C LEU A 18 -11.99 15.26 -1.36
N LEU A 19 -11.07 15.70 -2.22
CA LEU A 19 -9.64 15.60 -1.93
C LEU A 19 -9.26 16.39 -0.68
N ASP A 20 -9.87 17.55 -0.47
CA ASP A 20 -9.68 18.34 0.74
C ASP A 20 -10.28 17.66 1.98
N ALA A 21 -11.43 17.02 1.86
CA ALA A 21 -12.01 16.22 2.94
C ALA A 21 -11.08 15.05 3.33
N VAL A 22 -10.53 14.34 2.34
CA VAL A 22 -9.54 13.29 2.59
C VAL A 22 -8.28 13.84 3.25
N ARG A 23 -7.69 14.92 2.72
CA ARG A 23 -6.49 15.57 3.28
C ARG A 23 -6.69 16.02 4.72
N GLN A 24 -7.86 16.55 5.04
CA GLN A 24 -8.20 17.02 6.38
C GLN A 24 -8.66 15.89 7.31
N GLY A 25 -8.93 14.70 6.81
CA GLY A 25 -9.42 13.56 7.58
C GLY A 25 -10.89 13.69 7.99
N LYS A 26 -11.69 14.40 7.21
CA LYS A 26 -13.12 14.61 7.44
C LYS A 26 -13.93 13.40 7.00
N ILE A 27 -13.98 12.41 7.88
CA ILE A 27 -14.63 11.11 7.60
C ILE A 27 -16.08 11.27 7.16
N PRO A 28 -16.96 12.03 7.87
CA PRO A 28 -18.35 12.13 7.49
C PRO A 28 -18.55 12.65 6.06
N GLU A 29 -17.74 13.62 5.64
CA GLU A 29 -17.78 14.17 4.30
C GLU A 29 -17.34 13.14 3.26
N VAL A 30 -16.25 12.40 3.53
CA VAL A 30 -15.77 11.35 2.63
C VAL A 30 -16.80 10.23 2.48
N LEU A 31 -17.38 9.76 3.60
CA LEU A 31 -18.39 8.68 3.56
C LEU A 31 -19.66 9.11 2.83
N ARG A 32 -20.09 10.37 2.97
CA ARG A 32 -21.22 10.90 2.24
C ARG A 32 -21.02 10.81 0.72
N TRP A 33 -19.82 11.10 0.21
CA TRP A 33 -19.51 10.94 -1.22
C TRP A 33 -19.67 9.50 -1.69
N LEU A 34 -19.28 8.52 -0.86
CA LEU A 34 -19.46 7.09 -1.16
C LEU A 34 -20.94 6.69 -1.13
N GLU A 35 -21.71 7.20 -0.17
CA GLU A 35 -23.16 6.99 -0.06
C GLU A 35 -23.92 7.60 -1.25
N ASP A 36 -23.44 8.74 -1.77
CA ASP A 36 -23.96 9.42 -2.96
C ASP A 36 -23.54 8.72 -4.27
N GLY A 37 -22.83 7.58 -4.19
CA GLY A 37 -22.50 6.71 -5.31
C GLY A 37 -21.09 6.89 -5.91
N LEU A 38 -20.20 7.62 -5.25
CA LEU A 38 -18.79 7.66 -5.65
C LEU A 38 -18.19 6.27 -5.52
N PRO A 39 -17.50 5.71 -6.54
CA PRO A 39 -16.78 4.46 -6.40
C PRO A 39 -15.71 4.54 -5.31
N ALA A 40 -15.64 3.54 -4.43
CA ALA A 40 -14.64 3.51 -3.35
C ALA A 40 -13.19 3.46 -3.91
N ASP A 41 -13.02 2.88 -5.10
CA ASP A 41 -11.77 2.82 -5.88
C ASP A 41 -11.59 4.01 -6.84
N TRP A 42 -12.25 5.15 -6.56
CA TRP A 42 -12.04 6.34 -7.37
C TRP A 42 -10.55 6.76 -7.37
N GLN A 43 -10.06 7.15 -8.54
CA GLN A 43 -8.69 7.62 -8.77
C GLN A 43 -8.70 8.98 -9.47
N ASP A 44 -7.73 9.80 -9.14
CA ASP A 44 -7.48 11.06 -9.83
C ASP A 44 -6.83 10.88 -11.23
N THR A 45 -6.49 11.98 -11.87
CA THR A 45 -5.84 11.96 -13.20
C THR A 45 -4.46 11.31 -13.21
N GLU A 46 -3.79 11.19 -12.08
CA GLU A 46 -2.51 10.50 -11.96
C GLU A 46 -2.67 9.01 -11.56
N GLY A 47 -3.90 8.57 -11.35
CA GLY A 47 -4.22 7.23 -10.87
C GLY A 47 -4.11 7.09 -9.35
N CYS A 48 -3.95 8.18 -8.61
CA CYS A 48 -3.88 8.13 -7.16
C CYS A 48 -5.27 7.85 -6.56
N SER A 49 -5.39 6.77 -5.79
CA SER A 49 -6.63 6.41 -5.10
C SER A 49 -6.87 7.27 -3.87
N LEU A 50 -8.12 7.27 -3.36
CA LEU A 50 -8.43 7.94 -2.09
C LEU A 50 -7.64 7.34 -0.92
N ILE A 51 -7.38 6.02 -0.93
CA ILE A 51 -6.51 5.37 0.08
C ILE A 51 -5.08 5.87 -0.05
N PHE A 52 -4.56 6.01 -1.27
CA PHE A 52 -3.23 6.57 -1.50
C PHE A 52 -3.11 7.98 -0.89
N LEU A 53 -4.07 8.85 -1.19
CA LEU A 53 -4.11 10.21 -0.65
C LEU A 53 -4.26 10.23 0.88
N ALA A 54 -5.12 9.38 1.43
CA ALA A 54 -5.32 9.25 2.88
C ALA A 54 -4.05 8.74 3.58
N ALA A 55 -3.33 7.79 2.99
CA ALA A 55 -2.05 7.30 3.48
C ALA A 55 -0.99 8.42 3.45
N TYR A 56 -0.90 9.16 2.36
CA TYR A 56 -0.02 10.32 2.21
C TYR A 56 -0.20 11.34 3.35
N HIS A 57 -1.45 11.59 3.73
CA HIS A 57 -1.80 12.55 4.79
C HIS A 57 -1.98 11.90 6.17
N ARG A 58 -1.67 10.60 6.33
CA ARG A 58 -1.82 9.84 7.61
C ARG A 58 -3.23 9.89 8.19
N ARG A 59 -4.25 9.72 7.34
CA ARG A 59 -5.66 9.75 7.72
C ARG A 59 -6.21 8.33 7.93
N TRP A 60 -5.76 7.68 9.00
CA TRP A 60 -6.05 6.28 9.32
C TRP A 60 -7.54 5.93 9.27
N ALA A 61 -8.36 6.75 9.91
CA ALA A 61 -9.78 6.52 9.98
C ALA A 61 -10.49 6.71 8.62
N VAL A 62 -9.94 7.54 7.72
CA VAL A 62 -10.42 7.64 6.34
C VAL A 62 -10.08 6.37 5.58
N ILE A 63 -8.87 5.81 5.74
CA ILE A 63 -8.50 4.53 5.13
C ILE A 63 -9.45 3.43 5.60
N ASP A 64 -9.71 3.33 6.91
CA ASP A 64 -10.63 2.33 7.45
C ASP A 64 -12.05 2.50 6.90
N GLY A 65 -12.53 3.74 6.79
CA GLY A 65 -13.82 4.04 6.18
C GLY A 65 -13.91 3.63 4.71
N LEU A 66 -12.89 3.93 3.91
CA LEU A 66 -12.81 3.54 2.50
C LEU A 66 -12.78 2.02 2.33
N LEU A 67 -11.97 1.30 3.13
CA LEU A 67 -11.90 -0.16 3.11
C LEU A 67 -13.23 -0.81 3.50
N ALA A 68 -13.95 -0.23 4.47
CA ALA A 68 -15.28 -0.72 4.87
C ALA A 68 -16.32 -0.57 3.73
N HIS A 69 -16.10 0.35 2.79
CA HIS A 69 -16.92 0.55 1.59
C HIS A 69 -16.37 -0.18 0.35
N GLY A 70 -15.42 -1.10 0.53
CA GLY A 70 -14.92 -1.98 -0.52
C GLY A 70 -13.77 -1.42 -1.34
N ALA A 71 -13.12 -0.34 -0.91
CA ALA A 71 -11.92 0.16 -1.58
C ALA A 71 -10.78 -0.87 -1.52
N SER A 72 -10.01 -0.98 -2.60
CA SER A 72 -8.80 -1.80 -2.65
C SER A 72 -7.64 -1.11 -1.94
N VAL A 73 -7.00 -1.82 -0.99
CA VAL A 73 -5.81 -1.33 -0.28
C VAL A 73 -4.58 -1.23 -1.19
N ASP A 74 -4.56 -2.03 -2.26
CA ASP A 74 -3.43 -2.18 -3.19
C ASP A 74 -3.69 -1.56 -4.56
N LEU A 75 -4.67 -0.66 -4.69
CA LEU A 75 -4.94 -0.01 -5.98
C LEU A 75 -3.73 0.85 -6.39
N PRO A 76 -3.04 0.51 -7.50
CA PRO A 76 -1.84 1.21 -7.92
C PRO A 76 -2.18 2.51 -8.67
N ASP A 77 -1.27 3.46 -8.63
CA ASP A 77 -1.27 4.62 -9.53
C ASP A 77 -0.79 4.22 -10.95
N ARG A 78 -0.71 5.21 -11.87
CA ARG A 78 -0.25 4.99 -13.25
C ARG A 78 1.18 4.47 -13.40
N ARG A 79 1.98 4.52 -12.34
CA ARG A 79 3.37 4.02 -12.30
C ARG A 79 3.47 2.65 -11.60
N GLY A 80 2.33 2.06 -11.24
CA GLY A 80 2.27 0.83 -10.47
C GLY A 80 2.59 0.99 -8.98
N TRP A 81 2.60 2.22 -8.46
CA TRP A 81 2.86 2.47 -7.05
C TRP A 81 1.58 2.30 -6.22
N THR A 82 1.60 1.36 -5.31
CA THR A 82 0.54 1.21 -4.31
C THR A 82 0.76 2.16 -3.12
N PRO A 83 -0.25 2.41 -2.29
CA PRO A 83 -0.07 3.17 -1.05
C PRO A 83 1.05 2.63 -0.16
N LEU A 84 1.19 1.29 -0.07
CA LEU A 84 2.26 0.63 0.68
C LEU A 84 3.64 0.89 0.05
N PHE A 85 3.75 0.77 -1.28
CA PHE A 85 5.00 1.02 -1.99
C PHE A 85 5.50 2.45 -1.73
N TRP A 86 4.61 3.44 -1.90
CA TRP A 86 4.92 4.84 -1.62
C TRP A 86 5.39 5.06 -0.17
N ALA A 87 4.68 4.47 0.80
CA ALA A 87 5.03 4.58 2.21
C ALA A 87 6.42 3.99 2.51
N ALA A 88 6.74 2.85 1.89
CA ALA A 88 8.04 2.19 2.03
C ALA A 88 9.16 3.03 1.42
N PHE A 89 8.97 3.58 0.22
CA PHE A 89 9.91 4.46 -0.45
C PHE A 89 10.25 5.72 0.37
N ASN A 90 9.25 6.27 1.07
CA ASN A 90 9.41 7.51 1.86
C ASN A 90 9.77 7.26 3.34
N GLY A 91 9.93 6.01 3.77
CA GLY A 91 10.36 5.69 5.12
C GLY A 91 9.28 5.80 6.20
N HIS A 92 8.00 5.81 5.81
CA HIS A 92 6.86 5.93 6.72
C HIS A 92 6.48 4.58 7.35
N ALA A 93 7.27 4.16 8.34
CA ALA A 93 7.15 2.84 8.95
C ALA A 93 5.78 2.58 9.63
N ASP A 94 5.17 3.61 10.20
CA ASP A 94 3.85 3.57 10.81
C ASP A 94 2.75 3.28 9.76
N ILE A 95 2.82 3.94 8.58
CA ILE A 95 1.91 3.70 7.46
C ILE A 95 2.10 2.29 6.91
N VAL A 96 3.35 1.87 6.70
CA VAL A 96 3.68 0.52 6.24
C VAL A 96 3.05 -0.53 7.16
N SER A 97 3.26 -0.41 8.48
CA SER A 97 2.69 -1.33 9.47
C SER A 97 1.16 -1.34 9.43
N PHE A 98 0.55 -0.16 9.33
CA PHE A 98 -0.90 -0.01 9.26
C PHE A 98 -1.51 -0.67 8.01
N LEU A 99 -0.97 -0.37 6.82
CA LEU A 99 -1.47 -0.91 5.55
C LEU A 99 -1.31 -2.43 5.49
N ILE A 100 -0.17 -2.97 5.94
CA ILE A 100 0.03 -4.43 6.06
C ILE A 100 -1.03 -5.04 6.98
N GLY A 101 -1.32 -4.40 8.12
CA GLY A 101 -2.39 -4.84 9.03
C GLY A 101 -3.80 -4.84 8.39
N ARG A 102 -3.98 -4.12 7.28
CA ARG A 102 -5.22 -4.08 6.46
C ARG A 102 -5.16 -4.97 5.23
N GLY A 103 -4.12 -5.80 5.11
CA GLY A 103 -4.00 -6.79 4.04
C GLY A 103 -3.24 -6.32 2.81
N ALA A 104 -2.57 -5.16 2.86
CA ALA A 104 -1.73 -4.71 1.76
C ALA A 104 -0.63 -5.74 1.44
N ASN A 105 -0.41 -5.98 0.15
CA ASN A 105 0.59 -6.92 -0.33
C ASN A 105 1.99 -6.26 -0.30
N PRO A 106 2.93 -6.77 0.51
CA PRO A 106 4.26 -6.17 0.61
C PRO A 106 5.19 -6.48 -0.59
N ASP A 107 4.74 -7.36 -1.50
CA ASP A 107 5.53 -7.83 -2.65
C ASP A 107 5.05 -7.27 -3.99
N VAL A 108 4.23 -6.20 -3.98
CA VAL A 108 3.81 -5.55 -5.22
C VAL A 108 5.02 -5.03 -5.99
N ARG A 109 4.92 -5.09 -7.34
CA ARG A 109 5.93 -4.49 -8.21
C ARG A 109 5.33 -3.32 -8.97
N ASN A 110 6.10 -2.26 -9.11
CA ASN A 110 5.75 -1.14 -9.97
C ASN A 110 6.02 -1.50 -11.46
N GLU A 111 5.78 -0.57 -12.37
CA GLU A 111 6.00 -0.77 -13.81
C GLU A 111 7.48 -1.04 -14.16
N ASP A 112 8.43 -0.57 -13.36
CA ASP A 112 9.86 -0.81 -13.50
C ASP A 112 10.29 -2.17 -12.92
N GLY A 113 9.35 -2.97 -12.38
CA GLY A 113 9.61 -4.26 -11.76
C GLY A 113 10.22 -4.19 -10.35
N GLU A 114 10.29 -3.00 -9.76
CA GLU A 114 10.81 -2.76 -8.43
C GLU A 114 9.78 -3.06 -7.34
N TRP A 115 10.21 -3.27 -6.11
CA TRP A 115 9.35 -3.65 -4.97
C TRP A 115 9.68 -2.86 -3.70
N PRO A 116 8.75 -2.79 -2.73
CA PRO A 116 8.89 -1.94 -1.54
C PRO A 116 10.15 -2.22 -0.72
N LEU A 117 10.52 -3.51 -0.53
CA LEU A 117 11.68 -3.88 0.26
C LEU A 117 12.99 -3.39 -0.37
N PHE A 118 13.12 -3.48 -1.70
CA PHE A 118 14.28 -2.96 -2.43
C PHE A 118 14.51 -1.48 -2.13
N TRP A 119 13.46 -0.66 -2.27
CA TRP A 119 13.57 0.77 -2.04
C TRP A 119 13.80 1.13 -0.58
N ALA A 120 13.19 0.39 0.37
CA ALA A 120 13.44 0.57 1.79
C ALA A 120 14.92 0.31 2.14
N VAL A 121 15.53 -0.72 1.54
CA VAL A 121 16.95 -1.03 1.70
C VAL A 121 17.82 0.04 1.03
N TYR A 122 17.53 0.39 -0.22
CA TYR A 122 18.27 1.41 -0.96
C TYR A 122 18.32 2.74 -0.22
N LYS A 123 17.18 3.20 0.29
CA LYS A 123 17.04 4.45 1.05
C LYS A 123 17.56 4.36 2.49
N GLY A 124 17.78 3.15 3.03
CA GLY A 124 18.23 2.93 4.41
C GLY A 124 17.11 3.06 5.46
N HIS A 125 15.88 2.77 5.09
CA HIS A 125 14.72 2.86 5.98
C HIS A 125 14.59 1.60 6.86
N THR A 126 15.49 1.44 7.84
CA THR A 126 15.61 0.25 8.69
C THR A 126 14.31 -0.19 9.35
N ALA A 127 13.52 0.76 9.86
CA ALA A 127 12.22 0.47 10.48
C ALA A 127 11.21 -0.10 9.46
N VAL A 128 11.18 0.46 8.25
CA VAL A 128 10.33 -0.04 7.13
C VAL A 128 10.74 -1.44 6.73
N VAL A 129 12.05 -1.71 6.59
CA VAL A 129 12.57 -3.06 6.29
C VAL A 129 12.05 -4.07 7.31
N ARG A 130 12.09 -3.74 8.61
CA ARG A 130 11.55 -4.62 9.66
C ARG A 130 10.04 -4.88 9.49
N HIS A 131 9.25 -3.82 9.27
CA HIS A 131 7.79 -3.96 9.13
C HIS A 131 7.41 -4.75 7.88
N LEU A 132 8.08 -4.53 6.74
CA LEU A 132 7.86 -5.29 5.52
C LEU A 132 8.14 -6.79 5.74
N LEU A 133 9.27 -7.12 6.37
CA LEU A 133 9.63 -8.51 6.65
C LEU A 133 8.70 -9.19 7.65
N ILE A 134 8.27 -8.48 8.70
CA ILE A 134 7.25 -8.97 9.65
C ILE A 134 5.92 -9.19 8.91
N GLY A 135 5.58 -8.29 7.98
CA GLY A 135 4.40 -8.38 7.12
C GLY A 135 4.46 -9.47 6.04
N GLY A 136 5.56 -10.20 5.96
CA GLY A 136 5.71 -11.34 5.05
C GLY A 136 6.34 -11.01 3.71
N ALA A 137 6.97 -9.84 3.55
CA ALA A 137 7.74 -9.52 2.34
C ALA A 137 8.77 -10.62 2.04
N LYS A 138 8.84 -11.02 0.77
CA LYS A 138 9.80 -12.01 0.30
C LYS A 138 11.19 -11.42 0.33
N ARG A 139 12.14 -12.21 0.84
CA ARG A 139 13.57 -11.94 0.77
C ARG A 139 14.16 -12.52 -0.50
N ASN A 140 15.33 -12.05 -0.88
CA ASN A 140 16.13 -12.55 -2.00
C ASN A 140 15.40 -12.43 -3.36
N GLN A 141 14.59 -11.40 -3.51
CA GLN A 141 14.13 -10.99 -4.82
C GLN A 141 15.31 -10.36 -5.56
N ILE A 142 15.43 -10.62 -6.85
CA ILE A 142 16.53 -10.12 -7.66
C ILE A 142 16.06 -9.00 -8.60
N ASP A 143 16.87 -7.99 -8.76
CA ASP A 143 16.69 -6.92 -9.74
C ASP A 143 17.13 -7.38 -11.15
N ALA A 144 17.11 -6.45 -12.11
CA ALA A 144 17.49 -6.71 -13.50
C ALA A 144 18.98 -7.10 -13.65
N ASP A 145 19.82 -6.70 -12.70
CA ASP A 145 21.26 -6.97 -12.68
C ASP A 145 21.61 -8.26 -11.91
N GLY A 146 20.60 -8.95 -11.36
CA GLY A 146 20.76 -10.20 -10.61
C GLY A 146 21.15 -9.99 -9.14
N HIS A 147 20.97 -8.80 -8.60
CA HIS A 147 21.30 -8.46 -7.21
C HIS A 147 20.06 -8.54 -6.30
N ASP A 148 20.24 -9.09 -5.10
CA ASP A 148 19.21 -9.12 -4.06
C ASP A 148 19.37 -7.97 -3.05
N GLU A 149 18.40 -7.86 -2.14
CA GLU A 149 18.40 -6.81 -1.11
C GLU A 149 19.62 -6.93 -0.17
N LEU A 150 20.14 -8.14 0.06
CA LEU A 150 21.29 -8.35 0.93
C LEU A 150 22.58 -7.84 0.26
N TRP A 151 22.76 -8.14 -1.04
CA TRP A 151 23.85 -7.59 -1.82
C TRP A 151 23.79 -6.05 -1.82
N LEU A 152 22.60 -5.50 -2.07
CA LEU A 152 22.39 -4.04 -2.06
C LEU A 152 22.75 -3.42 -0.71
N ALA A 153 22.28 -4.01 0.40
CA ALA A 153 22.57 -3.53 1.74
C ALA A 153 24.09 -3.55 2.06
N LYS A 154 24.79 -4.62 1.65
CA LYS A 154 26.24 -4.75 1.81
C LYS A 154 27.00 -3.72 0.98
N ASN A 155 26.61 -3.55 -0.28
CA ASN A 155 27.25 -2.59 -1.19
C ASN A 155 27.08 -1.13 -0.75
N LEU A 156 25.94 -0.80 -0.13
CA LEU A 156 25.65 0.52 0.42
C LEU A 156 26.16 0.71 1.87
N GLY A 157 26.82 -0.30 2.47
CA GLY A 157 27.32 -0.24 3.84
C GLY A 157 26.25 -0.16 4.93
N ARG A 158 25.03 -0.62 4.67
CA ARG A 158 23.88 -0.59 5.60
C ARG A 158 23.96 -1.75 6.61
N GLN A 159 24.89 -1.71 7.54
CA GLN A 159 25.18 -2.82 8.46
C GLN A 159 23.99 -3.24 9.33
N ASP A 160 23.16 -2.30 9.75
CA ASP A 160 21.93 -2.52 10.50
C ASP A 160 20.88 -3.29 9.68
N ILE A 161 20.74 -2.97 8.40
CA ILE A 161 19.87 -3.68 7.47
C ILE A 161 20.44 -5.06 7.12
N VAL A 162 21.75 -5.18 6.92
CA VAL A 162 22.43 -6.47 6.72
C VAL A 162 22.11 -7.42 7.88
N ALA A 163 22.25 -6.95 9.13
CA ALA A 163 21.93 -7.75 10.31
C ALA A 163 20.48 -8.21 10.35
N ILE A 164 19.53 -7.40 9.87
CA ILE A 164 18.12 -7.77 9.77
C ILE A 164 17.89 -8.81 8.68
N LEU A 165 18.51 -8.64 7.50
CA LEU A 165 18.33 -9.53 6.36
C LEU A 165 19.00 -10.90 6.58
N GLU A 166 20.13 -10.96 7.28
CA GLU A 166 20.83 -12.20 7.67
C GLU A 166 20.22 -12.87 8.91
N GLY A 167 19.42 -12.14 9.69
CA GLY A 167 18.79 -12.64 10.89
C GLY A 167 17.78 -13.77 10.62
N PRO A 168 17.38 -14.51 11.68
CA PRO A 168 16.42 -15.61 11.55
C PRO A 168 15.14 -15.12 10.88
N ARG A 169 14.58 -15.94 9.99
CA ARG A 169 13.29 -15.64 9.38
C ARG A 169 12.26 -15.55 10.50
N GLY A 170 11.62 -14.38 10.63
CA GLY A 170 10.53 -14.20 11.59
C GLY A 170 9.45 -15.28 11.45
N PRO A 171 8.59 -15.48 12.46
CA PRO A 171 7.50 -16.43 12.36
C PRO A 171 6.66 -16.12 11.13
N ARG A 172 6.38 -17.18 10.33
CA ARG A 172 5.49 -17.03 9.17
C ARG A 172 4.17 -16.46 9.64
N PRO A 173 3.58 -15.45 8.98
CA PRO A 173 2.26 -14.99 9.32
C PRO A 173 1.31 -16.19 9.35
N ASN A 174 0.56 -16.30 10.45
CA ASN A 174 -0.32 -17.42 10.72
C ASN A 174 -1.38 -17.55 9.61
N ARG A 175 -1.28 -18.62 8.82
CA ARG A 175 -2.20 -18.95 7.71
C ARG A 175 -3.60 -19.36 8.22
N ALA A 176 -3.94 -19.11 9.48
CA ALA A 176 -5.07 -19.69 10.20
C ALA A 176 -6.38 -18.86 10.15
N LEU A 177 -6.51 -17.88 9.25
CA LEU A 177 -7.78 -17.13 9.12
C LEU A 177 -8.37 -17.15 7.70
N ARG A 178 -8.05 -18.17 6.90
CA ARG A 178 -8.93 -18.49 5.78
C ARG A 178 -9.91 -19.55 6.26
N GLY A 179 -11.13 -19.07 6.53
CA GLY A 179 -12.23 -19.91 6.99
C GLY A 179 -12.36 -21.17 6.12
N THR A 180 -12.34 -22.30 6.77
CA THR A 180 -12.92 -23.53 6.27
C THR A 180 -14.43 -23.34 6.26
N SER A 181 -14.95 -22.88 5.14
CA SER A 181 -16.34 -23.12 4.76
C SER A 181 -16.25 -24.19 3.68
N ASP A 182 -16.24 -25.43 4.10
CA ASP A 182 -16.88 -26.50 3.34
C ASP A 182 -16.81 -27.80 4.14
N GLU A 183 -17.94 -28.33 4.32
CA GLU A 183 -18.46 -29.70 4.33
C GLU A 183 -19.57 -29.76 5.38
N GLY A 184 -20.77 -30.03 5.10
CA GLY A 184 -21.37 -30.93 4.16
C GLY A 184 -22.62 -31.50 4.83
N ILE A 185 -23.53 -31.84 4.09
CA ILE A 185 -24.76 -32.63 4.16
C ILE A 185 -26.02 -31.80 3.93
#